data_d23b2da0b94a4df81224b0e867a196eb
#
_entry.id   d23b2da0b94a4df81224b0e867a196eb
#
_cell.length_a   1.000
_cell.length_b   1.000
_cell.length_c   1.000
_cell.angle_alpha   90.00
_cell.angle_beta   90.00
_cell.angle_gamma   90.00
#
_symmetry.space_group_name_H-M   'P 1'
#
loop_
_entity.id
_entity.type
_entity.pdbx_description
1 polymer ?
#
loop_
_entity_poly.entity_id
_entity_poly.type
_entity_poly.pdbx_seq_one_letter_code
_entity_poly.pdbx_strand_id
1 'polypeptide(L)'
;MQNLKSVDAHFAFGKNWDSYSTLIDQGRIAEAEKALLRLIPPEDFRGHSFLDIGCGSGLHALAAAELGVARVMAVDLDPDSVATARAVLSNNGVLIPWTAETVSVFDLDPNRHGTFDIVYSWGVLHHTGSLWEAVDKAAAMVAPNGLLAIALYRRTRLDAFWKFEKRLYAHAPRVVQRAISACYVAAFRLAMLLTGRSFADYTANYKSARGMDYYHDVHDWLGGYPYETALAPEVEARLAGHGFKAERVFAQSQTPVIKFGCDEYVYRRRR
;
A
#
# COMPACT_ATOMS: atom_id res chain seq x y z
N MET A 1 4.79 -26.81 1.85
CA MET A 1 5.01 -25.41 1.46
C MET A 1 4.02 -24.54 2.25
N GLN A 2 4.49 -23.50 2.91
CA GLN A 2 3.62 -22.57 3.65
C GLN A 2 2.73 -21.85 2.65
N ASN A 3 1.40 -21.81 2.93
CA ASN A 3 0.48 -21.07 2.08
C ASN A 3 0.68 -19.56 2.33
N LEU A 4 1.45 -18.90 1.47
CA LEU A 4 1.78 -17.46 1.60
C LEU A 4 0.58 -16.54 1.41
N LYS A 5 -0.59 -17.06 0.99
CA LYS A 5 -1.83 -16.31 0.84
C LYS A 5 -2.65 -16.24 2.14
N SER A 6 -2.26 -16.98 3.19
CA SER A 6 -2.98 -16.99 4.48
C SER A 6 -2.51 -15.86 5.38
N VAL A 7 -3.41 -15.34 6.24
CA VAL A 7 -3.13 -14.30 7.24
C VAL A 7 -1.90 -14.63 8.08
N ASP A 8 -1.78 -15.88 8.54
CA ASP A 8 -0.69 -16.33 9.41
C ASP A 8 0.70 -16.29 8.76
N ALA A 9 0.76 -16.15 7.42
CA ALA A 9 2.01 -16.04 6.69
C ALA A 9 2.49 -14.58 6.55
N HIS A 10 1.63 -13.62 6.86
CA HIS A 10 1.88 -12.20 6.70
C HIS A 10 2.35 -11.56 8.00
N PHE A 11 3.12 -10.50 7.88
CA PHE A 11 3.44 -9.66 9.02
C PHE A 11 2.17 -8.95 9.49
N ALA A 12 1.95 -8.91 10.84
CA ALA A 12 0.74 -8.34 11.43
C ALA A 12 0.79 -6.81 11.44
N PHE A 13 0.40 -6.20 10.32
CA PHE A 13 0.34 -4.74 10.16
C PHE A 13 -0.80 -4.09 10.95
N GLY A 14 -1.90 -4.80 11.24
CA GLY A 14 -3.13 -4.25 11.82
C GLY A 14 -2.95 -3.57 13.17
N LYS A 15 -2.08 -4.09 14.03
CA LYS A 15 -1.78 -3.46 15.33
C LYS A 15 -1.13 -2.07 15.21
N ASN A 16 -0.41 -1.82 14.12
CA ASN A 16 0.19 -0.52 13.84
C ASN A 16 -0.87 0.46 13.36
N TRP A 17 -1.85 0.01 12.59
CA TRP A 17 -2.93 0.85 12.07
C TRP A 17 -3.91 1.30 13.14
N ASP A 18 -4.18 0.50 14.17
CA ASP A 18 -5.00 0.90 15.32
C ASP A 18 -4.38 2.10 16.06
N SER A 19 -3.09 2.03 16.37
CA SER A 19 -2.37 3.17 16.98
C SER A 19 -2.27 4.38 16.04
N TYR A 20 -2.25 4.17 14.73
CA TYR A 20 -2.22 5.24 13.73
C TYR A 20 -3.57 5.95 13.60
N SER A 21 -4.69 5.25 13.77
CA SER A 21 -6.03 5.83 13.65
C SER A 21 -6.28 6.98 14.62
N THR A 22 -5.71 6.89 15.82
CA THR A 22 -5.80 7.95 16.85
C THR A 22 -5.07 9.23 16.47
N LEU A 23 -4.27 9.17 15.41
CA LEU A 23 -3.45 10.26 14.91
C LEU A 23 -4.02 10.89 13.63
N ILE A 24 -5.13 10.36 13.09
CA ILE A 24 -5.76 10.91 11.88
C ILE A 24 -6.39 12.26 12.23
N ASP A 25 -5.82 13.30 11.66
CA ASP A 25 -6.27 14.67 11.74
C ASP A 25 -6.53 15.25 10.33
N GLN A 26 -7.08 16.44 10.26
CA GLN A 26 -7.37 17.11 8.98
C GLN A 26 -6.13 17.29 8.10
N GLY A 27 -4.96 17.47 8.71
CA GLY A 27 -3.70 17.57 7.96
C GLY A 27 -3.35 16.28 7.23
N ARG A 28 -3.57 15.12 7.86
CA ARG A 28 -3.31 13.81 7.25
C ARG A 28 -4.34 13.46 6.18
N ILE A 29 -5.59 13.82 6.39
CA ILE A 29 -6.62 13.67 5.35
C ILE A 29 -6.23 14.49 4.13
N ALA A 30 -5.85 15.75 4.29
CA ALA A 30 -5.41 16.61 3.20
C ALA A 30 -4.16 16.08 2.47
N GLU A 31 -3.20 15.47 3.19
CA GLU A 31 -2.05 14.82 2.54
C GLU A 31 -2.44 13.54 1.76
N ALA A 32 -3.41 12.76 2.27
CA ALA A 32 -3.94 11.61 1.55
C ALA A 32 -4.71 12.04 0.29
N GLU A 33 -5.51 13.11 0.36
CA GLU A 33 -6.15 13.71 -0.82
C GLU A 33 -5.14 14.14 -1.87
N LYS A 34 -4.07 14.85 -1.47
CA LYS A 34 -3.00 15.26 -2.39
C LYS A 34 -2.33 14.04 -3.03
N ALA A 35 -2.10 12.97 -2.26
CA ALA A 35 -1.52 11.73 -2.77
C ALA A 35 -2.44 11.09 -3.82
N LEU A 36 -3.74 11.03 -3.57
CA LEU A 36 -4.72 10.51 -4.52
C LEU A 36 -4.80 11.41 -5.77
N LEU A 37 -4.89 12.73 -5.63
CA LEU A 37 -4.97 13.70 -6.73
C LEU A 37 -3.70 13.74 -7.58
N ARG A 38 -2.55 13.38 -7.03
CA ARG A 38 -1.32 13.21 -7.79
C ARG A 38 -1.42 12.04 -8.79
N LEU A 39 -2.12 10.99 -8.41
CA LEU A 39 -2.31 9.78 -9.23
C LEU A 39 -3.51 9.91 -10.16
N ILE A 40 -4.63 10.36 -9.66
CA ILE A 40 -5.94 10.32 -10.31
C ILE A 40 -6.48 11.75 -10.46
N PRO A 41 -6.94 12.15 -11.66
CA PRO A 41 -7.55 13.46 -11.86
C PRO A 41 -8.80 13.68 -11.00
N PRO A 42 -9.06 14.92 -10.52
CA PRO A 42 -10.22 15.22 -9.67
C PRO A 42 -11.58 14.84 -10.26
N GLU A 43 -11.71 14.93 -11.58
CA GLU A 43 -12.92 14.58 -12.32
C GLU A 43 -13.26 13.09 -12.25
N ASP A 44 -12.25 12.23 -12.09
CA ASP A 44 -12.46 10.79 -11.97
C ASP A 44 -12.96 10.36 -10.56
N PHE A 45 -12.95 11.26 -9.55
CA PHE A 45 -13.52 10.95 -8.23
C PHE A 45 -15.02 11.24 -8.16
N ARG A 46 -15.47 12.38 -8.66
CA ARG A 46 -16.84 12.87 -8.44
C ARG A 46 -17.91 11.95 -9.03
N GLY A 47 -18.74 11.41 -8.15
CA GLY A 47 -19.86 10.55 -8.54
C GLY A 47 -19.46 9.13 -8.94
N HIS A 48 -18.18 8.77 -8.86
CA HIS A 48 -17.66 7.45 -9.18
C HIS A 48 -17.54 6.56 -7.94
N SER A 49 -17.39 5.26 -8.15
CA SER A 49 -17.21 4.27 -7.09
C SER A 49 -15.73 3.98 -6.84
N PHE A 50 -15.34 3.80 -5.57
CA PHE A 50 -13.97 3.59 -5.13
C PHE A 50 -13.83 2.29 -4.35
N LEU A 51 -12.87 1.45 -4.74
CA LEU A 51 -12.45 0.24 -4.01
C LEU A 51 -11.02 0.45 -3.50
N ASP A 52 -10.84 0.36 -2.18
CA ASP A 52 -9.52 0.40 -1.51
C ASP A 52 -9.12 -1.01 -1.09
N ILE A 53 -8.12 -1.59 -1.76
CA ILE A 53 -7.61 -2.94 -1.50
C ILE A 53 -6.39 -2.87 -0.59
N GLY A 54 -6.47 -3.46 0.60
CA GLY A 54 -5.49 -3.33 1.67
C GLY A 54 -5.61 -1.96 2.34
N CYS A 55 -6.81 -1.62 2.77
CA CYS A 55 -7.17 -0.27 3.21
C CYS A 55 -6.45 0.17 4.51
N GLY A 56 -5.87 -0.75 5.27
CA GLY A 56 -5.20 -0.44 6.54
C GLY A 56 -6.08 0.38 7.49
N SER A 57 -5.66 1.60 7.79
CA SER A 57 -6.45 2.53 8.62
C SER A 57 -7.70 3.12 7.95
N GLY A 58 -7.91 2.91 6.65
CA GLY A 58 -9.00 3.53 5.90
C GLY A 58 -8.78 5.00 5.52
N LEU A 59 -7.57 5.54 5.70
CA LEU A 59 -7.29 6.95 5.43
C LEU A 59 -7.51 7.33 3.96
N HIS A 60 -7.10 6.48 3.00
CA HIS A 60 -7.32 6.75 1.58
C HIS A 60 -8.78 6.56 1.18
N ALA A 61 -9.49 5.61 1.80
CA ALA A 61 -10.93 5.45 1.65
C ALA A 61 -11.69 6.70 2.12
N LEU A 62 -11.30 7.29 3.27
CA LEU A 62 -11.83 8.55 3.78
C LEU A 62 -11.51 9.71 2.84
N ALA A 63 -10.26 9.86 2.41
CA ALA A 63 -9.85 10.91 1.48
C ALA A 63 -10.62 10.82 0.14
N ALA A 64 -10.86 9.61 -0.38
CA ALA A 64 -11.68 9.43 -1.58
C ALA A 64 -13.12 9.88 -1.35
N ALA A 65 -13.71 9.63 -0.17
CA ALA A 65 -15.04 10.12 0.20
C ALA A 65 -15.10 11.65 0.21
N GLU A 66 -14.10 12.33 0.79
CA GLU A 66 -13.99 13.80 0.78
C GLU A 66 -13.80 14.37 -0.64
N LEU A 67 -13.13 13.64 -1.54
CA LEU A 67 -12.99 14.01 -2.95
C LEU A 67 -14.29 13.82 -3.77
N GLY A 68 -15.36 13.30 -3.15
CA GLY A 68 -16.70 13.28 -3.72
C GLY A 68 -17.05 12.02 -4.52
N VAL A 69 -16.46 10.87 -4.19
CA VAL A 69 -16.93 9.60 -4.77
C VAL A 69 -18.35 9.28 -4.33
N ALA A 70 -19.09 8.51 -5.12
CA ALA A 70 -20.47 8.14 -4.84
C ALA A 70 -20.60 7.00 -3.83
N ARG A 71 -19.62 6.13 -3.77
CA ARG A 71 -19.54 5.01 -2.81
C ARG A 71 -18.10 4.56 -2.58
N VAL A 72 -17.86 4.00 -1.40
CA VAL A 72 -16.55 3.42 -1.03
C VAL A 72 -16.75 1.97 -0.59
N MET A 73 -15.87 1.08 -1.06
CA MET A 73 -15.64 -0.23 -0.47
C MET A 73 -14.17 -0.30 -0.05
N ALA A 74 -13.92 -0.56 1.23
CA ALA A 74 -12.59 -0.77 1.77
C ALA A 74 -12.43 -2.23 2.16
N VAL A 75 -11.35 -2.88 1.74
CA VAL A 75 -11.09 -4.28 2.09
C VAL A 75 -9.68 -4.46 2.60
N ASP A 76 -9.53 -5.32 3.59
CA ASP A 76 -8.23 -5.75 4.11
C ASP A 76 -8.30 -7.22 4.50
N LEU A 77 -7.15 -7.89 4.50
CA LEU A 77 -7.03 -9.27 4.97
C LEU A 77 -7.08 -9.34 6.51
N ASP A 78 -6.62 -8.26 7.18
CA ASP A 78 -6.52 -8.17 8.63
C ASP A 78 -7.82 -7.57 9.22
N PRO A 79 -8.54 -8.30 10.09
CA PRO A 79 -9.76 -7.81 10.73
C PRO A 79 -9.54 -6.58 11.62
N ASP A 80 -8.35 -6.40 12.20
CA ASP A 80 -8.04 -5.23 13.03
C ASP A 80 -7.92 -3.96 12.14
N SER A 81 -7.32 -4.09 10.96
CA SER A 81 -7.30 -3.03 9.93
C SER A 81 -8.72 -2.63 9.52
N VAL A 82 -9.59 -3.62 9.25
CA VAL A 82 -10.99 -3.37 8.88
C VAL A 82 -11.77 -2.69 9.99
N ALA A 83 -11.56 -3.11 11.25
CA ALA A 83 -12.20 -2.46 12.40
C ALA A 83 -11.76 -1.00 12.52
N THR A 84 -10.48 -0.73 12.31
CA THR A 84 -9.90 0.62 12.28
C THR A 84 -10.49 1.46 11.15
N ALA A 85 -10.56 0.95 9.93
CA ALA A 85 -11.15 1.64 8.79
C ALA A 85 -12.64 1.99 9.02
N ARG A 86 -13.41 1.07 9.63
CA ARG A 86 -14.80 1.34 10.03
C ARG A 86 -14.90 2.49 11.03
N ALA A 87 -14.06 2.48 12.04
CA ALA A 87 -14.03 3.55 13.04
C ALA A 87 -13.67 4.90 12.39
N VAL A 88 -12.66 4.93 11.51
CA VAL A 88 -12.23 6.14 10.80
C VAL A 88 -13.34 6.71 9.93
N LEU A 89 -13.97 5.89 9.08
CA LEU A 89 -15.05 6.35 8.20
C LEU A 89 -16.29 6.81 9.00
N SER A 90 -16.66 6.08 10.06
CA SER A 90 -17.78 6.42 10.91
C SER A 90 -17.55 7.71 11.72
N ASN A 91 -16.39 7.84 12.37
CA ASN A 91 -16.08 8.98 13.24
C ASN A 91 -15.89 10.28 12.47
N ASN A 92 -15.51 10.22 11.18
CA ASN A 92 -15.43 11.39 10.31
C ASN A 92 -16.73 11.70 9.59
N GLY A 93 -17.84 11.02 9.92
CA GLY A 93 -19.17 11.36 9.43
C GLY A 93 -19.36 11.17 7.93
N VAL A 94 -18.72 10.17 7.32
CA VAL A 94 -18.90 9.87 5.89
C VAL A 94 -20.34 9.50 5.61
N LEU A 95 -21.02 10.32 4.79
CA LEU A 95 -22.47 10.21 4.52
C LEU A 95 -22.80 9.39 3.27
N ILE A 96 -21.85 9.21 2.36
CA ILE A 96 -22.05 8.36 1.18
C ILE A 96 -22.09 6.88 1.60
N PRO A 97 -22.71 6.00 0.79
CA PRO A 97 -22.66 4.56 1.04
C PRO A 97 -21.21 4.05 1.11
N TRP A 98 -20.87 3.37 2.20
CA TRP A 98 -19.57 2.73 2.34
C TRP A 98 -19.68 1.38 3.04
N THR A 99 -18.74 0.49 2.73
CA THR A 99 -18.51 -0.78 3.42
C THR A 99 -17.02 -0.94 3.74
N ALA A 100 -16.72 -1.65 4.83
CA ALA A 100 -15.38 -2.10 5.13
C ALA A 100 -15.46 -3.58 5.55
N GLU A 101 -14.76 -4.46 4.82
CA GLU A 101 -14.91 -5.90 4.93
C GLU A 101 -13.57 -6.62 5.01
N THR A 102 -13.52 -7.68 5.83
CA THR A 102 -12.35 -8.57 5.89
C THR A 102 -12.41 -9.52 4.69
N VAL A 103 -11.71 -9.16 3.63
CA VAL A 103 -11.68 -9.91 2.37
C VAL A 103 -10.26 -9.93 1.81
N SER A 104 -9.77 -11.12 1.47
CA SER A 104 -8.52 -11.26 0.72
C SER A 104 -8.69 -10.74 -0.70
N VAL A 105 -7.65 -10.10 -1.25
CA VAL A 105 -7.64 -9.72 -2.68
C VAL A 105 -7.93 -10.93 -3.59
N PHE A 106 -7.55 -12.12 -3.19
CA PHE A 106 -7.77 -13.36 -3.95
C PHE A 106 -9.24 -13.80 -3.98
N ASP A 107 -10.05 -13.37 -2.99
CA ASP A 107 -11.47 -13.68 -2.86
C ASP A 107 -12.38 -12.59 -3.44
N LEU A 108 -11.79 -11.52 -3.96
CA LEU A 108 -12.54 -10.50 -4.70
C LEU A 108 -13.11 -11.09 -6.00
N ASP A 109 -14.42 -10.89 -6.18
CA ASP A 109 -15.17 -11.39 -7.34
C ASP A 109 -16.14 -10.31 -7.83
N PRO A 110 -16.02 -9.86 -9.09
CA PRO A 110 -16.92 -8.88 -9.68
C PRO A 110 -18.41 -9.28 -9.65
N ASN A 111 -18.71 -10.58 -9.66
CA ASN A 111 -20.10 -11.07 -9.58
C ASN A 111 -20.71 -10.88 -8.18
N ARG A 112 -19.89 -10.89 -7.14
CA ARG A 112 -20.31 -10.72 -5.74
C ARG A 112 -20.23 -9.27 -5.28
N HIS A 113 -19.13 -8.58 -5.60
CA HIS A 113 -18.84 -7.26 -5.05
C HIS A 113 -19.14 -6.14 -6.05
N GLY A 114 -19.43 -6.50 -7.31
CA GLY A 114 -19.55 -5.56 -8.43
C GLY A 114 -18.19 -5.11 -8.94
N THR A 115 -18.24 -4.15 -9.88
CA THR A 115 -17.04 -3.47 -10.37
C THR A 115 -17.02 -2.02 -9.90
N PHE A 116 -15.84 -1.38 -9.95
CA PHE A 116 -15.61 -0.04 -9.44
C PHE A 116 -14.94 0.83 -10.51
N ASP A 117 -15.30 2.11 -10.52
CA ASP A 117 -14.72 3.09 -11.43
C ASP A 117 -13.26 3.37 -11.08
N ILE A 118 -12.92 3.31 -9.78
CA ILE A 118 -11.56 3.41 -9.29
C ILE A 118 -11.26 2.21 -8.39
N VAL A 119 -10.23 1.44 -8.75
CA VAL A 119 -9.64 0.40 -7.89
C VAL A 119 -8.26 0.88 -7.48
N TYR A 120 -8.06 1.02 -6.19
CA TYR A 120 -6.85 1.53 -5.58
C TYR A 120 -6.20 0.48 -4.69
N SER A 121 -4.89 0.31 -4.78
CA SER A 121 -4.10 -0.53 -3.86
C SER A 121 -2.67 -0.01 -3.77
N TRP A 122 -2.34 0.63 -2.67
CA TRP A 122 -1.03 1.26 -2.50
C TRP A 122 -0.19 0.53 -1.46
N GLY A 123 0.91 -0.08 -1.89
CA GLY A 123 1.86 -0.72 -0.97
C GLY A 123 1.42 -2.11 -0.47
N VAL A 124 0.49 -2.81 -1.12
CA VAL A 124 -0.16 -4.03 -0.61
C VAL A 124 0.10 -5.26 -1.48
N LEU A 125 -0.16 -5.20 -2.78
CA LEU A 125 -0.22 -6.39 -3.64
C LEU A 125 1.09 -7.18 -3.69
N HIS A 126 2.21 -6.54 -3.45
CA HIS A 126 3.54 -7.16 -3.40
C HIS A 126 3.86 -7.86 -2.07
N HIS A 127 2.92 -7.84 -1.12
CA HIS A 127 2.99 -8.57 0.14
C HIS A 127 2.06 -9.79 0.19
N THR A 128 1.43 -10.14 -0.92
CA THR A 128 0.40 -11.20 -0.98
C THR A 128 0.95 -12.61 -1.19
N GLY A 129 2.23 -12.75 -1.54
CA GLY A 129 2.86 -14.03 -1.87
C GLY A 129 2.47 -14.58 -3.25
N SER A 130 1.67 -13.83 -4.03
CA SER A 130 1.32 -14.11 -5.42
C SER A 130 0.97 -12.80 -6.14
N LEU A 131 1.98 -11.92 -6.29
CA LEU A 131 1.85 -10.56 -6.80
C LEU A 131 0.99 -10.48 -8.07
N TRP A 132 1.32 -11.30 -9.08
CA TRP A 132 0.64 -11.20 -10.36
C TRP A 132 -0.81 -11.66 -10.33
N GLU A 133 -1.12 -12.67 -9.52
CA GLU A 133 -2.51 -13.08 -9.28
C GLU A 133 -3.30 -12.00 -8.54
N ALA A 134 -2.67 -11.34 -7.55
CA ALA A 134 -3.28 -10.23 -6.84
C ALA A 134 -3.53 -9.03 -7.76
N VAL A 135 -2.60 -8.71 -8.67
CA VAL A 135 -2.79 -7.68 -9.69
C VAL A 135 -3.94 -8.04 -10.63
N ASP A 136 -4.04 -9.30 -11.08
CA ASP A 136 -5.14 -9.75 -11.94
C ASP A 136 -6.50 -9.64 -11.25
N LYS A 137 -6.56 -10.02 -9.98
CA LYS A 137 -7.78 -9.90 -9.15
C LYS A 137 -8.19 -8.44 -8.99
N ALA A 138 -7.26 -7.55 -8.67
CA ALA A 138 -7.53 -6.12 -8.59
C ALA A 138 -7.99 -5.57 -9.95
N ALA A 139 -7.33 -5.94 -11.05
CA ALA A 139 -7.71 -5.52 -12.39
C ALA A 139 -9.10 -5.99 -12.80
N ALA A 140 -9.52 -7.20 -12.38
CA ALA A 140 -10.85 -7.73 -12.65
C ALA A 140 -11.97 -6.90 -11.99
N MET A 141 -11.68 -6.22 -10.87
CA MET A 141 -12.64 -5.37 -10.14
C MET A 141 -12.88 -4.02 -10.81
N VAL A 142 -12.08 -3.62 -11.82
CA VAL A 142 -12.21 -2.34 -12.50
C VAL A 142 -13.38 -2.37 -13.48
N ALA A 143 -14.26 -1.39 -13.41
CA ALA A 143 -15.35 -1.21 -14.37
C ALA A 143 -14.83 -0.85 -15.78
N PRO A 144 -15.63 -1.03 -16.85
CA PRO A 144 -15.29 -0.50 -18.17
C PRO A 144 -15.01 1.01 -18.10
N ASN A 145 -13.92 1.46 -18.71
CA ASN A 145 -13.35 2.82 -18.63
C ASN A 145 -12.85 3.26 -17.24
N GLY A 146 -12.91 2.40 -16.23
CA GLY A 146 -12.42 2.67 -14.88
C GLY A 146 -10.90 2.66 -14.80
N LEU A 147 -10.38 3.07 -13.65
CA LEU A 147 -8.97 3.19 -13.32
C LEU A 147 -8.50 2.10 -12.35
N LEU A 148 -7.32 1.57 -12.62
CA LEU A 148 -6.53 0.80 -11.67
C LEU A 148 -5.33 1.66 -11.25
N ALA A 149 -5.27 2.04 -9.97
CA ALA A 149 -4.16 2.78 -9.39
C ALA A 149 -3.45 1.91 -8.35
N ILE A 150 -2.22 1.49 -8.64
CA ILE A 150 -1.46 0.58 -7.78
C ILE A 150 -0.04 1.10 -7.52
N ALA A 151 0.48 0.78 -6.32
CA ALA A 151 1.87 1.01 -6.00
C ALA A 151 2.54 -0.32 -5.62
N LEU A 152 3.62 -0.65 -6.31
CA LEU A 152 4.35 -1.90 -6.16
C LEU A 152 5.82 -1.66 -5.84
N TYR A 153 6.41 -2.52 -5.01
CA TYR A 153 7.84 -2.45 -4.76
C TYR A 153 8.63 -2.60 -6.05
N ARG A 154 9.55 -1.66 -6.23
CA ARG A 154 10.50 -1.65 -7.34
C ARG A 154 11.52 -2.76 -7.18
N ARG A 155 11.81 -3.48 -8.25
CA ARG A 155 12.92 -4.43 -8.27
C ARG A 155 14.25 -3.73 -8.15
N THR A 156 15.11 -4.24 -7.26
CA THR A 156 16.48 -3.77 -7.06
C THR A 156 17.47 -4.90 -7.34
N ARG A 157 18.77 -4.58 -7.44
CA ARG A 157 19.81 -5.62 -7.59
C ARG A 157 19.98 -6.46 -6.33
N LEU A 158 19.48 -5.99 -5.19
CA LEU A 158 19.56 -6.66 -3.89
C LEU A 158 18.27 -7.42 -3.51
N ASP A 159 17.35 -7.63 -4.43
CA ASP A 159 16.05 -8.27 -4.16
C ASP A 159 16.19 -9.63 -3.46
N ALA A 160 17.13 -10.47 -3.89
CA ALA A 160 17.34 -11.78 -3.27
C ALA A 160 17.77 -11.63 -1.79
N PHE A 161 18.62 -10.65 -1.49
CA PHE A 161 19.03 -10.33 -0.12
C PHE A 161 17.84 -9.85 0.71
N TRP A 162 17.05 -8.90 0.19
CA TRP A 162 15.89 -8.37 0.90
C TRP A 162 14.80 -9.40 1.13
N LYS A 163 14.57 -10.28 0.17
CA LYS A 163 13.63 -11.39 0.31
C LYS A 163 14.06 -12.36 1.42
N PHE A 164 15.33 -12.67 1.50
CA PHE A 164 15.89 -13.51 2.57
C PHE A 164 15.80 -12.82 3.93
N GLU A 165 16.22 -11.55 4.01
CA GLU A 165 16.20 -10.74 5.24
C GLU A 165 14.77 -10.64 5.81
N LYS A 166 13.79 -10.23 4.99
CA LYS A 166 12.40 -10.10 5.41
C LYS A 166 11.79 -11.41 5.88
N ARG A 167 12.11 -12.51 5.18
CA ARG A 167 11.69 -13.84 5.62
C ARG A 167 12.28 -14.20 6.99
N LEU A 168 13.56 -13.94 7.17
CA LEU A 168 14.23 -14.17 8.45
C LEU A 168 13.60 -13.32 9.56
N TYR A 169 13.44 -12.02 9.31
CA TYR A 169 12.88 -11.08 10.28
C TYR A 169 11.44 -11.44 10.70
N ALA A 170 10.57 -11.72 9.73
CA ALA A 170 9.17 -12.03 9.99
C ALA A 170 8.97 -13.28 10.86
N HIS A 171 9.87 -14.28 10.75
CA HIS A 171 9.80 -15.52 11.52
C HIS A 171 10.72 -15.54 12.76
N ALA A 172 11.49 -14.48 12.99
CA ALA A 172 12.45 -14.43 14.08
C ALA A 172 11.77 -14.10 15.43
N PRO A 173 12.30 -14.61 16.56
CA PRO A 173 11.88 -14.17 17.89
C PRO A 173 12.10 -12.66 18.06
N ARG A 174 11.27 -12.01 18.88
CA ARG A 174 11.33 -10.55 19.13
C ARG A 174 12.71 -10.02 19.51
N VAL A 175 13.53 -10.81 20.21
CA VAL A 175 14.91 -10.43 20.58
C VAL A 175 15.78 -10.29 19.33
N VAL A 176 15.66 -11.23 18.38
CA VAL A 176 16.39 -11.21 17.11
C VAL A 176 15.88 -10.07 16.22
N GLN A 177 14.56 -9.84 16.15
CA GLN A 177 13.98 -8.70 15.43
C GLN A 177 14.55 -7.37 15.95
N ARG A 178 14.61 -7.19 17.28
CA ARG A 178 15.20 -5.98 17.89
C ARG A 178 16.69 -5.82 17.55
N ALA A 179 17.45 -6.91 17.54
CA ALA A 179 18.87 -6.87 17.17
C ALA A 179 19.03 -6.47 15.69
N ILE A 180 18.28 -7.08 14.77
CA ILE A 180 18.30 -6.73 13.33
C ILE A 180 17.92 -5.25 13.13
N SER A 181 16.83 -4.78 13.78
CA SER A 181 16.39 -3.37 13.71
C SER A 181 17.49 -2.43 14.23
N ALA A 182 18.13 -2.77 15.35
CA ALA A 182 19.22 -1.96 15.93
C ALA A 182 20.42 -1.88 14.97
N CYS A 183 20.82 -3.01 14.36
CA CYS A 183 21.88 -3.04 13.37
C CYS A 183 21.53 -2.20 12.13
N TYR A 184 20.30 -2.32 11.62
CA TYR A 184 19.81 -1.52 10.50
C TYR A 184 19.88 -0.01 10.80
N VAL A 185 19.33 0.40 11.95
CA VAL A 185 19.35 1.81 12.39
C VAL A 185 20.78 2.32 12.58
N ALA A 186 21.66 1.51 13.17
CA ALA A 186 23.08 1.87 13.36
C ALA A 186 23.79 2.06 12.02
N ALA A 187 23.58 1.15 11.06
CA ALA A 187 24.16 1.26 9.72
C ALA A 187 23.61 2.50 8.98
N PHE A 188 22.31 2.77 9.10
CA PHE A 188 21.69 3.97 8.51
C PHE A 188 22.24 5.26 9.11
N ARG A 189 22.39 5.32 10.46
CA ARG A 189 23.03 6.46 11.15
C ARG A 189 24.45 6.69 10.68
N LEU A 190 25.23 5.63 10.55
CA LEU A 190 26.61 5.72 10.04
C LEU A 190 26.63 6.24 8.59
N ALA A 191 25.75 5.74 7.72
CA ALA A 191 25.64 6.21 6.34
C ALA A 191 25.27 7.71 6.28
N MET A 192 24.36 8.17 7.13
CA MET A 192 24.01 9.59 7.23
C MET A 192 25.20 10.43 7.71
N LEU A 193 25.89 9.98 8.74
CA LEU A 193 27.10 10.67 9.24
C LEU A 193 28.17 10.81 8.14
N LEU A 194 28.45 9.74 7.39
CA LEU A 194 29.40 9.75 6.29
C LEU A 194 29.00 10.66 5.12
N THR A 195 27.69 10.94 4.99
CA THR A 195 27.17 11.87 3.97
C THR A 195 26.91 13.28 4.52
N GLY A 196 27.38 13.59 5.75
CA GLY A 196 27.22 14.90 6.37
C GLY A 196 25.78 15.26 6.75
N ARG A 197 24.89 14.26 6.91
CA ARG A 197 23.48 14.48 7.27
C ARG A 197 23.22 14.19 8.74
N SER A 198 22.36 14.98 9.37
CA SER A 198 21.95 14.80 10.76
C SER A 198 20.85 13.71 10.84
N PHE A 199 21.13 12.64 11.56
CA PHE A 199 20.12 11.61 11.86
C PHE A 199 19.04 12.13 12.79
N ALA A 200 19.40 13.01 13.74
CA ALA A 200 18.44 13.62 14.66
C ALA A 200 17.40 14.46 13.93
N ASP A 201 17.85 15.33 13.00
CA ASP A 201 16.95 16.15 12.20
C ASP A 201 16.08 15.31 11.26
N TYR A 202 16.68 14.25 10.68
CA TYR A 202 15.93 13.31 9.84
C TYR A 202 14.79 12.65 10.61
N THR A 203 15.05 12.11 11.81
CA THR A 203 14.02 11.44 12.63
C THR A 203 13.01 12.44 13.19
N ALA A 204 13.43 13.65 13.58
CA ALA A 204 12.53 14.70 14.05
C ALA A 204 11.51 15.13 12.97
N ASN A 205 11.96 15.21 11.72
CA ASN A 205 11.11 15.59 10.59
C ASN A 205 10.40 14.37 9.93
N TYR A 206 10.72 13.14 10.35
CA TYR A 206 10.20 11.94 9.71
C TYR A 206 8.68 11.84 9.83
N LYS A 207 8.15 12.12 11.01
CA LYS A 207 6.72 12.05 11.28
C LYS A 207 5.92 13.05 10.43
N SER A 208 6.42 14.27 10.24
CA SER A 208 5.78 15.28 9.40
C SER A 208 5.87 14.94 7.90
N ALA A 209 6.96 14.28 7.48
CA ALA A 209 7.19 13.94 6.07
C ALA A 209 6.49 12.65 5.63
N ARG A 210 6.29 11.67 6.53
CA ARG A 210 5.76 10.34 6.21
C ARG A 210 4.52 9.92 7.01
N GLY A 211 4.10 10.73 7.97
CA GLY A 211 2.92 10.46 8.77
C GLY A 211 3.11 9.45 9.92
N MET A 212 4.22 8.72 9.98
CA MET A 212 4.47 7.69 11.00
C MET A 212 5.84 7.88 11.68
N ASP A 213 6.03 7.20 12.82
CA ASP A 213 7.30 7.19 13.54
C ASP A 213 8.38 6.41 12.76
N TYR A 214 9.62 6.91 12.79
CA TYR A 214 10.73 6.29 12.08
C TYR A 214 10.99 4.84 12.48
N TYR A 215 10.91 4.52 13.77
CA TYR A 215 11.22 3.17 14.25
C TYR A 215 10.09 2.18 13.95
N HIS A 216 8.84 2.65 13.93
CA HIS A 216 7.71 1.86 13.45
C HIS A 216 7.84 1.57 11.96
N ASP A 217 8.17 2.57 11.13
CA ASP A 217 8.38 2.38 9.68
C ASP A 217 9.57 1.42 9.41
N VAL A 218 10.65 1.49 10.20
CA VAL A 218 11.75 0.52 10.12
C VAL A 218 11.28 -0.90 10.44
N HIS A 219 10.44 -1.08 11.47
CA HIS A 219 9.89 -2.39 11.83
C HIS A 219 9.00 -2.95 10.73
N ASP A 220 8.14 -2.13 10.15
CA ASP A 220 7.25 -2.50 9.04
C ASP A 220 8.06 -2.81 7.77
N TRP A 221 9.07 -2.00 7.47
CA TRP A 221 9.97 -2.25 6.35
C TRP A 221 10.71 -3.58 6.48
N LEU A 222 11.32 -3.87 7.64
CA LEU A 222 12.04 -5.12 7.86
C LEU A 222 11.07 -6.32 7.94
N GLY A 223 9.87 -6.13 8.50
CA GLY A 223 8.86 -7.17 8.66
C GLY A 223 8.06 -7.50 7.40
N GLY A 224 8.12 -6.67 6.37
CA GLY A 224 7.26 -6.76 5.18
C GLY A 224 7.42 -8.03 4.35
N TYR A 225 7.06 -9.18 4.90
CA TYR A 225 7.01 -10.49 4.25
C TYR A 225 5.56 -10.97 4.12
N PRO A 226 5.16 -11.61 3.00
CA PRO A 226 5.92 -11.88 1.77
C PRO A 226 6.46 -10.63 1.08
N TYR A 227 7.57 -10.78 0.34
CA TYR A 227 8.22 -9.67 -0.36
C TYR A 227 8.37 -10.03 -1.84
N GLU A 228 7.71 -9.26 -2.68
CA GLU A 228 7.74 -9.40 -4.13
C GLU A 228 7.97 -8.04 -4.78
N THR A 229 8.53 -8.02 -5.97
CA THR A 229 8.89 -6.79 -6.68
C THR A 229 8.55 -6.91 -8.15
N ALA A 230 8.31 -5.78 -8.80
CA ALA A 230 8.02 -5.70 -10.22
C ALA A 230 8.95 -4.71 -10.95
N LEU A 231 9.13 -4.94 -12.25
CA LEU A 231 9.66 -3.96 -13.18
C LEU A 231 8.50 -3.30 -13.93
N ALA A 232 8.62 -2.02 -14.25
CA ALA A 232 7.58 -1.29 -14.98
C ALA A 232 7.15 -1.96 -16.30
N PRO A 233 8.07 -2.51 -17.12
CA PRO A 233 7.68 -3.24 -18.32
C PRO A 233 6.88 -4.53 -18.05
N GLU A 234 7.10 -5.20 -16.90
CA GLU A 234 6.33 -6.39 -16.53
C GLU A 234 4.89 -6.01 -16.17
N VAL A 235 4.71 -4.88 -15.41
CA VAL A 235 3.39 -4.35 -15.07
C VAL A 235 2.64 -3.93 -16.32
N GLU A 236 3.31 -3.20 -17.23
CA GLU A 236 2.74 -2.76 -18.51
C GLU A 236 2.29 -3.97 -19.36
N ALA A 237 3.15 -4.95 -19.55
CA ALA A 237 2.82 -6.13 -20.36
C ALA A 237 1.64 -6.91 -19.74
N ARG A 238 1.61 -7.06 -18.41
CA ARG A 238 0.52 -7.76 -17.70
C ARG A 238 -0.81 -7.05 -17.88
N LEU A 239 -0.86 -5.75 -17.61
CA LEU A 239 -2.09 -4.96 -17.68
C LEU A 239 -2.55 -4.72 -19.12
N ALA A 240 -1.64 -4.55 -20.08
CA ALA A 240 -1.99 -4.50 -21.51
C ALA A 240 -2.70 -5.78 -21.96
N GLY A 241 -2.27 -6.96 -21.46
CA GLY A 241 -2.94 -8.25 -21.70
C GLY A 241 -4.38 -8.32 -21.17
N HIS A 242 -4.71 -7.53 -20.14
CA HIS A 242 -6.05 -7.38 -19.58
C HIS A 242 -6.86 -6.21 -20.20
N GLY A 243 -6.36 -5.60 -21.27
CA GLY A 243 -7.06 -4.51 -21.96
C GLY A 243 -6.90 -3.15 -21.30
N PHE A 244 -5.88 -2.94 -20.48
CA PHE A 244 -5.59 -1.65 -19.88
C PHE A 244 -4.60 -0.84 -20.72
N LYS A 245 -4.68 0.49 -20.59
CA LYS A 245 -3.74 1.45 -21.16
C LYS A 245 -3.17 2.31 -20.04
N ALA A 246 -1.86 2.52 -20.05
CA ALA A 246 -1.19 3.40 -19.08
C ALA A 246 -1.68 4.84 -19.25
N GLU A 247 -2.02 5.50 -18.14
CA GLU A 247 -2.32 6.92 -18.06
C GLU A 247 -1.22 7.70 -17.35
N ARG A 248 -0.78 7.20 -16.18
CA ARG A 248 0.34 7.79 -15.44
C ARG A 248 1.23 6.69 -14.89
N VAL A 249 2.52 6.84 -15.06
CA VAL A 249 3.52 5.90 -14.54
C VAL A 249 4.65 6.71 -13.88
N PHE A 250 4.81 6.53 -12.58
CA PHE A 250 5.87 7.11 -11.78
C PHE A 250 6.88 6.03 -11.41
N ALA A 251 7.59 5.53 -12.42
CA ALA A 251 8.58 4.48 -12.28
C ALA A 251 9.97 4.98 -12.65
N GLN A 252 11.00 4.39 -12.03
CA GLN A 252 12.38 4.68 -12.43
C GLN A 252 12.77 3.87 -13.67
N SER A 253 13.46 4.52 -14.59
CA SER A 253 13.91 3.90 -15.85
C SER A 253 15.00 2.84 -15.68
N GLN A 254 15.71 2.82 -14.57
CA GLN A 254 16.81 1.89 -14.30
C GLN A 254 16.61 1.15 -12.99
N THR A 255 17.04 -0.12 -12.93
CA THR A 255 17.05 -0.92 -11.71
C THR A 255 18.11 -0.41 -10.74
N PRO A 256 17.76 0.26 -9.64
CA PRO A 256 18.73 0.82 -8.71
C PRO A 256 19.41 -0.28 -7.90
N VAL A 257 20.60 0.04 -7.37
CA VAL A 257 21.31 -0.86 -6.46
C VAL A 257 20.65 -0.86 -5.07
N ILE A 258 20.33 0.34 -4.53
CA ILE A 258 19.94 0.52 -3.12
C ILE A 258 18.66 1.39 -2.96
N LYS A 259 18.11 1.95 -4.03
CA LYS A 259 16.98 2.87 -3.88
C LYS A 259 15.66 2.10 -3.71
N PHE A 260 15.22 1.99 -2.46
CA PHE A 260 13.95 1.36 -2.09
C PHE A 260 12.76 2.26 -2.38
N GLY A 261 11.57 1.66 -2.45
CA GLY A 261 10.29 2.34 -2.58
C GLY A 261 9.40 1.71 -3.64
N CYS A 262 8.18 2.19 -3.68
CA CYS A 262 7.22 1.77 -4.68
C CYS A 262 7.37 2.62 -5.95
N ASP A 263 7.16 1.96 -7.08
CA ASP A 263 6.75 2.62 -8.31
C ASP A 263 5.23 2.65 -8.35
N GLU A 264 4.67 3.71 -8.90
CA GLU A 264 3.23 3.93 -8.92
C GLU A 264 2.71 3.92 -10.36
N TYR A 265 1.58 3.30 -10.53
CA TYR A 265 1.00 3.00 -11.82
C TYR A 265 -0.48 3.34 -11.84
N VAL A 266 -0.94 4.07 -12.84
CA VAL A 266 -2.35 4.32 -13.11
C VAL A 266 -2.66 3.89 -14.53
N TYR A 267 -3.59 2.96 -14.65
CA TYR A 267 -4.00 2.37 -15.91
C TYR A 267 -5.52 2.48 -16.06
N ARG A 268 -5.97 2.84 -17.25
CA ARG A 268 -7.40 2.86 -17.58
C ARG A 268 -7.80 1.61 -18.36
N ARG A 269 -8.88 0.96 -17.95
CA ARG A 269 -9.47 -0.16 -18.66
C ARG A 269 -10.10 0.34 -19.97
N ARG A 270 -9.77 -0.30 -21.08
CA ARG A 270 -10.43 -0.03 -22.36
C ARG A 270 -11.87 -0.57 -22.33
N ARG A 271 -12.73 0.01 -23.17
CA ARG A 271 -14.12 -0.45 -23.34
C ARG A 271 -14.19 -1.88 -23.84
#